data_6df9c41fadd2fcd1a2827678022a4a1c
#
_entry.id   6df9c41fadd2fcd1a2827678022a4a1c
#
_cell.length_a   1.000
_cell.length_b   1.000
_cell.length_c   1.000
_cell.angle_alpha   90.00
_cell.angle_beta   90.00
_cell.angle_gamma   90.00
#
_symmetry.space_group_name_H-M   'P 1'
#
loop_
_entity.id
_entity.type
_entity.pdbx_description
1 polymer ?
#
loop_
_entity_poly.entity_id
_entity_poly.type
_entity_poly.pdbx_seq_one_letter_code
_entity_poly.pdbx_strand_id
1 'polypeptide(L)'
;MNYLNQTVLFLVFFLLFGCAAKTPQYKGEMKDGNKHGTGTLTYPDGSEYIGEFKDDYKDGFGTYTFPNGNVYQGGFEEDLPNGKGELKYADGSIYTGNYLNGKKDGYGEYIELNGIHYKGNYRNDLREGKGVLVYPQGDRYEGDFKKDLPDGFGKIEYGDGSSFEGNFLNGMKNGYGIYNYSNGESFKGDFKNNKKHGYGTITYNDGTEFSGTFKDDILEGEGRYKLKDGK
;
A
#
# COMPACT_ATOMS: atom_id res chain seq x y z
N MET A 1 -78.95 -40.53 23.39
CA MET A 1 -78.46 -39.29 22.74
C MET A 1 -76.96 -39.32 22.88
N ASN A 2 -76.26 -39.80 21.82
CA ASN A 2 -74.81 -39.94 21.80
C ASN A 2 -74.24 -38.80 21.01
N TYR A 3 -73.43 -37.96 21.61
CA TYR A 3 -72.60 -36.97 20.92
C TYR A 3 -71.20 -37.57 20.62
N LEU A 4 -70.90 -37.82 19.33
CA LEU A 4 -69.57 -38.13 18.84
C LEU A 4 -68.69 -36.85 18.83
N ASN A 5 -67.63 -36.89 19.62
CA ASN A 5 -66.54 -35.93 19.52
C ASN A 5 -65.66 -36.28 18.32
N GLN A 6 -65.69 -35.42 17.27
CA GLN A 6 -64.69 -35.46 16.20
C GLN A 6 -63.50 -34.62 16.61
N THR A 7 -62.40 -35.26 16.92
CA THR A 7 -61.11 -34.61 17.14
C THR A 7 -60.49 -34.38 15.76
N VAL A 8 -60.47 -33.13 15.29
CA VAL A 8 -59.78 -32.75 14.05
C VAL A 8 -58.30 -32.60 14.38
N LEU A 9 -57.50 -33.54 13.88
CA LEU A 9 -56.04 -33.51 13.98
C LEU A 9 -55.47 -32.53 12.91
N PHE A 10 -55.10 -31.32 13.31
CA PHE A 10 -54.31 -30.40 12.43
C PHE A 10 -52.92 -30.89 12.38
N LEU A 11 -52.52 -31.51 11.25
CA LEU A 11 -51.11 -31.77 10.91
C LEU A 11 -50.51 -30.45 10.43
N VAL A 12 -49.73 -29.79 11.32
CA VAL A 12 -48.91 -28.63 10.94
C VAL A 12 -47.65 -29.18 10.25
N PHE A 13 -47.64 -29.10 8.92
CA PHE A 13 -46.42 -29.32 8.14
C PHE A 13 -45.50 -28.12 8.35
N PHE A 14 -44.54 -28.23 9.24
CA PHE A 14 -43.38 -27.35 9.28
C PHE A 14 -42.55 -27.63 8.05
N LEU A 15 -42.72 -26.85 6.99
CA LEU A 15 -41.72 -26.72 5.91
C LEU A 15 -40.49 -26.05 6.49
N LEU A 16 -39.54 -26.85 6.98
CA LEU A 16 -38.17 -26.40 7.22
C LEU A 16 -37.56 -26.08 5.85
N PHE A 17 -37.67 -24.82 5.42
CA PHE A 17 -36.78 -24.28 4.41
C PHE A 17 -35.38 -24.22 5.05
N GLY A 18 -34.70 -25.36 5.05
CA GLY A 18 -33.28 -25.41 5.29
C GLY A 18 -32.61 -24.68 4.14
N CYS A 19 -32.09 -23.47 4.41
CA CYS A 19 -31.13 -22.85 3.52
C CYS A 19 -29.91 -23.77 3.52
N ALA A 20 -29.88 -24.75 2.63
CA ALA A 20 -28.71 -25.59 2.41
C ALA A 20 -27.59 -24.63 2.00
N ALA A 21 -26.60 -24.46 2.86
CA ALA A 21 -25.41 -23.72 2.53
C ALA A 21 -24.85 -24.30 1.22
N LYS A 22 -24.79 -23.48 0.17
CA LYS A 22 -24.22 -23.93 -1.10
C LYS A 22 -22.76 -24.31 -0.82
N THR A 23 -22.38 -25.52 -1.20
CA THR A 23 -20.99 -25.97 -1.13
C THR A 23 -20.21 -25.41 -2.33
N PRO A 24 -18.89 -25.18 -2.18
CA PRO A 24 -18.05 -24.85 -3.33
C PRO A 24 -18.20 -25.89 -4.46
N GLN A 25 -18.22 -25.42 -5.71
CA GLN A 25 -18.36 -26.26 -6.89
C GLN A 25 -17.01 -26.30 -7.62
N TYR A 26 -16.48 -27.51 -7.84
CA TYR A 26 -15.25 -27.73 -8.59
C TYR A 26 -15.55 -28.36 -9.94
N LYS A 27 -14.85 -27.88 -10.97
CA LYS A 27 -14.85 -28.46 -12.33
C LYS A 27 -13.41 -28.43 -12.85
N GLY A 28 -12.78 -29.58 -12.97
CA GLY A 28 -11.39 -29.67 -13.41
C GLY A 28 -10.83 -31.08 -13.31
N GLU A 29 -9.51 -31.14 -13.41
CA GLU A 29 -8.76 -32.39 -13.33
C GLU A 29 -8.72 -32.89 -11.87
N MET A 30 -8.74 -34.21 -11.71
CA MET A 30 -8.67 -34.91 -10.42
C MET A 30 -7.59 -35.99 -10.48
N LYS A 31 -6.87 -36.15 -9.36
CA LYS A 31 -5.91 -37.25 -9.17
C LYS A 31 -6.08 -37.80 -7.77
N ASP A 32 -6.24 -39.13 -7.69
CA ASP A 32 -6.40 -39.87 -6.43
C ASP A 32 -7.52 -39.32 -5.51
N GLY A 33 -8.58 -38.74 -6.15
CA GLY A 33 -9.72 -38.16 -5.45
C GLY A 33 -9.55 -36.68 -5.04
N ASN A 34 -8.37 -36.08 -5.26
CA ASN A 34 -8.06 -34.68 -4.94
C ASN A 34 -8.09 -33.80 -6.21
N LYS A 35 -8.40 -32.51 -6.05
CA LYS A 35 -8.23 -31.50 -7.14
C LYS A 35 -6.76 -31.47 -7.54
N HIS A 36 -6.48 -31.58 -8.84
CA HIS A 36 -5.13 -31.62 -9.37
C HIS A 36 -5.14 -31.08 -10.81
N GLY A 37 -3.97 -30.62 -11.34
CA GLY A 37 -3.93 -30.04 -12.68
C GLY A 37 -4.75 -28.75 -12.76
N THR A 38 -5.44 -28.51 -13.89
CA THR A 38 -6.19 -27.28 -14.11
C THR A 38 -7.67 -27.43 -13.75
N GLY A 39 -8.26 -26.37 -13.19
CA GLY A 39 -9.68 -26.39 -12.82
C GLY A 39 -10.25 -25.03 -12.46
N THR A 40 -11.57 -25.03 -12.25
CA THR A 40 -12.35 -23.89 -11.76
C THR A 40 -13.00 -24.28 -10.44
N LEU A 41 -12.85 -23.44 -9.42
CA LEU A 41 -13.50 -23.60 -8.13
C LEU A 41 -14.33 -22.34 -7.84
N THR A 42 -15.66 -22.52 -7.83
CA THR A 42 -16.63 -21.44 -7.55
C THR A 42 -17.14 -21.59 -6.12
N TYR A 43 -17.07 -20.53 -5.34
CA TYR A 43 -17.49 -20.49 -3.96
C TYR A 43 -18.92 -19.94 -3.79
N PRO A 44 -19.62 -20.27 -2.69
CA PRO A 44 -20.97 -19.80 -2.43
C PRO A 44 -21.15 -18.30 -2.31
N ASP A 45 -20.08 -17.58 -1.94
CA ASP A 45 -20.06 -16.12 -1.83
C ASP A 45 -19.87 -15.40 -3.17
N GLY A 46 -19.74 -16.18 -4.28
CA GLY A 46 -19.55 -15.67 -5.64
C GLY A 46 -18.09 -15.47 -6.02
N SER A 47 -17.14 -15.76 -5.13
CA SER A 47 -15.73 -15.78 -5.52
C SER A 47 -15.44 -16.99 -6.41
N GLU A 48 -14.40 -16.87 -7.24
CA GLU A 48 -14.00 -17.90 -8.18
C GLU A 48 -12.49 -17.99 -8.31
N TYR A 49 -11.97 -19.20 -8.36
CA TYR A 49 -10.59 -19.46 -8.75
C TYR A 49 -10.56 -20.28 -10.04
N ILE A 50 -9.74 -19.84 -10.98
CA ILE A 50 -9.44 -20.54 -12.23
C ILE A 50 -7.92 -20.68 -12.31
N GLY A 51 -7.40 -21.92 -12.27
CA GLY A 51 -5.96 -22.11 -12.28
C GLY A 51 -5.53 -23.52 -11.95
N GLU A 52 -4.29 -23.62 -11.51
CA GLU A 52 -3.64 -24.88 -11.18
C GLU A 52 -3.94 -25.31 -9.75
N PHE A 53 -4.10 -26.63 -9.58
CA PHE A 53 -4.31 -27.29 -8.30
C PHE A 53 -3.29 -28.42 -8.10
N LYS A 54 -2.91 -28.62 -6.86
CA LYS A 54 -2.11 -29.75 -6.42
C LYS A 54 -2.60 -30.22 -5.05
N ASP A 55 -3.02 -31.50 -5.02
CA ASP A 55 -3.45 -32.17 -3.77
C ASP A 55 -4.49 -31.34 -2.99
N ASP A 56 -5.55 -30.90 -3.69
CA ASP A 56 -6.66 -30.05 -3.24
C ASP A 56 -6.36 -28.56 -3.03
N TYR A 57 -5.09 -28.13 -3.00
CA TYR A 57 -4.69 -26.74 -2.83
C TYR A 57 -4.60 -26.01 -4.18
N LYS A 58 -4.88 -24.70 -4.19
CA LYS A 58 -4.45 -23.81 -5.28
C LYS A 58 -2.93 -23.75 -5.25
N ASP A 59 -2.27 -24.23 -6.29
CA ASP A 59 -0.82 -24.34 -6.37
C ASP A 59 -0.39 -24.22 -7.83
N GLY A 60 0.49 -23.27 -8.14
CA GLY A 60 0.85 -22.89 -9.50
C GLY A 60 0.23 -21.55 -9.92
N PHE A 61 -0.03 -21.35 -11.21
CA PHE A 61 -0.57 -20.10 -11.73
C PHE A 61 -2.11 -20.12 -11.76
N GLY A 62 -2.73 -18.99 -11.36
CA GLY A 62 -4.18 -18.88 -11.40
C GLY A 62 -4.71 -17.44 -11.30
N THR A 63 -6.03 -17.34 -11.48
CA THR A 63 -6.81 -16.11 -11.32
C THR A 63 -7.84 -16.32 -10.23
N TYR A 64 -7.85 -15.44 -9.23
CA TYR A 64 -8.85 -15.43 -8.16
C TYR A 64 -9.68 -14.15 -8.24
N THR A 65 -10.97 -14.31 -8.46
CA THR A 65 -11.95 -13.22 -8.41
C THR A 65 -12.59 -13.20 -7.03
N PHE A 66 -12.42 -12.08 -6.32
CA PHE A 66 -12.98 -11.87 -4.98
C PHE A 66 -14.46 -11.44 -5.05
N PRO A 67 -15.25 -11.67 -3.98
CA PRO A 67 -16.66 -11.26 -3.96
C PRO A 67 -16.87 -9.75 -4.12
N ASN A 68 -15.88 -8.94 -3.72
CA ASN A 68 -15.90 -7.47 -3.85
C ASN A 68 -15.49 -6.95 -5.23
N GLY A 69 -15.23 -7.84 -6.19
CA GLY A 69 -14.83 -7.48 -7.55
C GLY A 69 -13.32 -7.28 -7.76
N ASN A 70 -12.50 -7.43 -6.73
CA ASN A 70 -11.05 -7.49 -6.91
C ASN A 70 -10.67 -8.74 -7.71
N VAL A 71 -9.59 -8.66 -8.50
CA VAL A 71 -9.08 -9.80 -9.27
C VAL A 71 -7.57 -9.93 -9.03
N TYR A 72 -7.15 -11.05 -8.48
CA TYR A 72 -5.74 -11.42 -8.41
C TYR A 72 -5.40 -12.40 -9.53
N GLN A 73 -4.28 -12.17 -10.20
CA GLN A 73 -3.71 -13.09 -11.19
C GLN A 73 -2.23 -13.28 -10.90
N GLY A 74 -1.80 -14.51 -10.66
CA GLY A 74 -0.40 -14.76 -10.30
C GLY A 74 -0.16 -16.15 -9.75
N GLY A 75 0.98 -16.33 -9.09
CA GLY A 75 1.38 -17.56 -8.43
C GLY A 75 0.59 -17.82 -7.16
N PHE A 76 0.34 -19.08 -6.90
CA PHE A 76 -0.24 -19.62 -5.67
C PHE A 76 0.64 -20.73 -5.12
N GLU A 77 0.72 -20.84 -3.82
CA GLU A 77 1.33 -21.94 -3.08
C GLU A 77 0.45 -22.21 -1.84
N GLU A 78 -0.02 -23.45 -1.70
CA GLU A 78 -0.90 -23.89 -0.59
C GLU A 78 -2.06 -22.90 -0.34
N ASP A 79 -2.85 -22.63 -1.41
CA ASP A 79 -3.99 -21.70 -1.41
C ASP A 79 -3.68 -20.20 -1.32
N LEU A 80 -2.45 -19.80 -1.03
CA LEU A 80 -2.07 -18.41 -0.82
C LEU A 80 -1.35 -17.83 -2.04
N PRO A 81 -1.60 -16.56 -2.41
CA PRO A 81 -0.77 -15.81 -3.35
C PRO A 81 0.71 -15.89 -2.99
N ASN A 82 1.55 -16.35 -3.90
CA ASN A 82 2.99 -16.49 -3.71
C ASN A 82 3.76 -16.25 -5.01
N GLY A 83 4.94 -15.63 -4.94
CA GLY A 83 5.70 -15.24 -6.11
C GLY A 83 5.16 -13.98 -6.79
N LYS A 84 5.24 -13.90 -8.12
CA LYS A 84 4.78 -12.73 -8.87
C LYS A 84 3.27 -12.77 -9.10
N GLY A 85 2.63 -11.60 -8.97
CA GLY A 85 1.21 -11.45 -9.23
C GLY A 85 0.78 -10.01 -9.47
N GLU A 86 -0.42 -9.87 -10.03
CA GLU A 86 -1.13 -8.63 -10.24
C GLU A 86 -2.47 -8.68 -9.50
N LEU A 87 -2.76 -7.64 -8.73
CA LEU A 87 -4.05 -7.45 -8.08
C LEU A 87 -4.72 -6.19 -8.64
N LYS A 88 -5.81 -6.38 -9.34
CA LYS A 88 -6.71 -5.31 -9.79
C LYS A 88 -7.79 -5.12 -8.73
N TYR A 89 -7.87 -3.94 -8.19
CA TYR A 89 -8.92 -3.57 -7.25
C TYR A 89 -10.19 -3.13 -7.98
N ALA A 90 -11.32 -3.31 -7.35
CA ALA A 90 -12.62 -2.93 -7.93
C ALA A 90 -12.76 -1.40 -8.14
N ASP A 91 -11.96 -0.59 -7.44
CA ASP A 91 -11.86 0.85 -7.62
C ASP A 91 -10.99 1.27 -8.82
N GLY A 92 -10.37 0.30 -9.52
CA GLY A 92 -9.49 0.54 -10.67
C GLY A 92 -8.00 0.69 -10.31
N SER A 93 -7.64 0.67 -9.03
CA SER A 93 -6.23 0.64 -8.61
C SER A 93 -5.58 -0.69 -8.97
N ILE A 94 -4.26 -0.71 -9.18
CA ILE A 94 -3.53 -1.91 -9.58
C ILE A 94 -2.25 -2.04 -8.74
N TYR A 95 -2.02 -3.23 -8.23
CA TYR A 95 -0.72 -3.64 -7.71
C TYR A 95 -0.12 -4.73 -8.58
N THR A 96 1.15 -4.57 -8.96
CA THR A 96 1.93 -5.60 -9.66
C THR A 96 3.25 -5.79 -8.91
N GLY A 97 3.51 -6.99 -8.42
CA GLY A 97 4.71 -7.22 -7.61
C GLY A 97 4.82 -8.62 -7.06
N ASN A 98 5.67 -8.75 -6.03
CA ASN A 98 5.89 -10.01 -5.35
C ASN A 98 4.94 -10.19 -4.17
N TYR A 99 4.58 -11.45 -3.95
CA TYR A 99 3.79 -11.92 -2.82
C TYR A 99 4.54 -13.01 -2.07
N LEU A 100 4.36 -13.05 -0.78
CA LEU A 100 4.80 -14.12 0.12
C LEU A 100 3.67 -14.42 1.11
N ASN A 101 3.20 -15.67 1.11
CA ASN A 101 2.12 -16.13 2.01
C ASN A 101 0.90 -15.19 2.00
N GLY A 102 0.43 -14.82 0.81
CA GLY A 102 -0.75 -14.00 0.61
C GLY A 102 -0.57 -12.49 0.80
N LYS A 103 0.63 -12.03 1.14
CA LYS A 103 0.94 -10.62 1.40
C LYS A 103 1.89 -10.06 0.36
N LYS A 104 1.77 -8.76 0.05
CA LYS A 104 2.79 -8.03 -0.72
C LYS A 104 4.10 -8.08 0.05
N ASP A 105 5.15 -8.67 -0.54
CA ASP A 105 6.47 -8.79 0.06
C ASP A 105 7.54 -8.82 -1.03
N GLY A 106 8.56 -7.97 -0.92
CA GLY A 106 9.54 -7.72 -1.97
C GLY A 106 9.17 -6.54 -2.86
N TYR A 107 9.71 -6.51 -4.08
CA TYR A 107 9.52 -5.38 -4.99
C TYR A 107 8.17 -5.40 -5.68
N GLY A 108 7.51 -4.21 -5.75
CA GLY A 108 6.24 -4.04 -6.41
C GLY A 108 5.94 -2.60 -6.82
N GLU A 109 4.92 -2.46 -7.65
CA GLU A 109 4.40 -1.21 -8.17
C GLU A 109 2.91 -1.12 -7.89
N TYR A 110 2.47 0.00 -7.33
CA TYR A 110 1.08 0.27 -7.00
C TYR A 110 0.63 1.59 -7.61
N ILE A 111 -0.43 1.54 -8.39
CA ILE A 111 -1.01 2.68 -9.08
C ILE A 111 -2.44 2.81 -8.59
N GLU A 112 -2.76 3.93 -7.93
CA GLU A 112 -4.13 4.27 -7.56
C GLU A 112 -4.85 5.00 -8.68
N LEU A 113 -6.18 4.81 -8.76
CA LEU A 113 -7.01 5.50 -9.74
C LEU A 113 -6.92 7.03 -9.62
N ASN A 114 -6.70 7.56 -8.42
CA ASN A 114 -6.51 9.00 -8.15
C ASN A 114 -5.15 9.55 -8.62
N GLY A 115 -4.26 8.69 -9.15
CA GLY A 115 -2.94 9.07 -9.69
C GLY A 115 -1.78 8.96 -8.70
N ILE A 116 -1.99 8.46 -7.48
CA ILE A 116 -0.87 8.09 -6.60
C ILE A 116 -0.17 6.88 -7.21
N HIS A 117 1.16 6.95 -7.30
CA HIS A 117 1.99 5.90 -7.86
C HIS A 117 3.16 5.61 -6.93
N TYR A 118 3.24 4.39 -6.41
CA TYR A 118 4.38 3.91 -5.63
C TYR A 118 5.10 2.79 -6.36
N LYS A 119 6.43 2.83 -6.32
CA LYS A 119 7.31 1.80 -6.86
C LYS A 119 8.45 1.55 -5.88
N GLY A 120 8.53 0.37 -5.31
CA GLY A 120 9.52 0.08 -4.28
C GLY A 120 9.30 -1.24 -3.57
N ASN A 121 9.93 -1.36 -2.40
CA ASN A 121 9.85 -2.57 -1.61
C ASN A 121 8.64 -2.57 -0.67
N TYR A 122 8.10 -3.76 -0.46
CA TYR A 122 7.05 -4.09 0.49
C TYR A 122 7.53 -5.14 1.47
N ARG A 123 7.00 -5.12 2.67
CA ARG A 123 7.10 -6.18 3.66
C ARG A 123 5.77 -6.31 4.38
N ASN A 124 5.15 -7.51 4.33
CA ASN A 124 3.84 -7.77 4.96
C ASN A 124 2.80 -6.70 4.62
N ASP A 125 2.59 -6.42 3.32
CA ASP A 125 1.67 -5.42 2.74
C ASP A 125 2.05 -3.95 2.93
N LEU A 126 3.05 -3.62 3.75
CA LEU A 126 3.49 -2.25 4.03
C LEU A 126 4.70 -1.87 3.17
N ARG A 127 4.78 -0.61 2.75
CA ARG A 127 5.97 -0.05 2.09
C ARG A 127 7.11 -0.06 3.10
N GLU A 128 8.25 -0.64 2.72
CA GLU A 128 9.42 -0.84 3.57
C GLU A 128 10.71 -0.78 2.73
N GLY A 129 11.77 -0.15 3.25
CA GLY A 129 13.03 0.00 2.51
C GLY A 129 12.93 1.04 1.39
N LYS A 130 13.68 0.89 0.30
CA LYS A 130 13.76 1.89 -0.77
C LYS A 130 12.51 1.90 -1.65
N GLY A 131 12.06 3.13 -2.01
CA GLY A 131 10.95 3.32 -2.92
C GLY A 131 10.83 4.74 -3.44
N VAL A 132 9.99 4.87 -4.46
CA VAL A 132 9.59 6.15 -5.07
C VAL A 132 8.08 6.26 -4.94
N LEU A 133 7.61 7.41 -4.47
CA LEU A 133 6.18 7.73 -4.35
C LEU A 133 5.92 9.05 -5.07
N VAL A 134 5.01 9.02 -6.03
CA VAL A 134 4.57 10.18 -6.80
C VAL A 134 3.11 10.47 -6.46
N TYR A 135 2.81 11.74 -6.20
CA TYR A 135 1.47 12.22 -5.91
C TYR A 135 0.84 12.94 -7.12
N PRO A 136 -0.48 12.99 -7.23
CA PRO A 136 -1.18 13.61 -8.35
C PRO A 136 -0.83 15.08 -8.58
N GLN A 137 -0.51 15.83 -7.52
CA GLN A 137 -0.10 17.24 -7.59
C GLN A 137 1.34 17.44 -8.09
N GLY A 138 2.08 16.36 -8.37
CA GLY A 138 3.44 16.41 -8.90
C GLY A 138 4.54 16.25 -7.84
N ASP A 139 4.19 16.13 -6.56
CA ASP A 139 5.18 15.83 -5.53
C ASP A 139 5.77 14.44 -5.74
N ARG A 140 7.09 14.30 -5.64
CA ARG A 140 7.82 13.05 -5.82
C ARG A 140 8.79 12.83 -4.66
N TYR A 141 8.54 11.79 -3.88
CA TYR A 141 9.48 11.33 -2.86
C TYR A 141 10.27 10.13 -3.37
N GLU A 142 11.58 10.11 -3.11
CA GLU A 142 12.46 8.97 -3.33
C GLU A 142 13.35 8.78 -2.12
N GLY A 143 13.28 7.61 -1.48
CA GLY A 143 14.04 7.38 -0.26
C GLY A 143 13.64 6.12 0.50
N ASP A 144 13.95 6.14 1.79
CA ASP A 144 13.64 5.06 2.70
C ASP A 144 12.21 5.15 3.21
N PHE A 145 11.54 3.99 3.29
CA PHE A 145 10.23 3.81 3.88
C PHE A 145 10.30 2.85 5.06
N LYS A 146 9.45 3.09 6.04
CA LYS A 146 9.21 2.19 7.17
C LYS A 146 7.74 2.25 7.53
N LYS A 147 7.05 1.10 7.47
CA LYS A 147 5.62 0.98 7.78
C LYS A 147 4.79 2.05 7.06
N ASP A 148 4.92 2.11 5.73
CA ASP A 148 4.22 3.04 4.82
C ASP A 148 4.65 4.51 4.85
N LEU A 149 5.51 4.92 5.77
CA LEU A 149 5.93 6.31 5.93
C LEU A 149 7.38 6.50 5.46
N PRO A 150 7.74 7.68 4.86
CA PRO A 150 9.12 8.12 4.74
C PRO A 150 9.84 8.06 6.09
N ASP A 151 10.92 7.30 6.20
CA ASP A 151 11.69 7.13 7.44
C ASP A 151 13.13 6.72 7.09
N GLY A 152 14.10 7.56 7.40
CA GLY A 152 15.47 7.46 6.97
C GLY A 152 15.85 8.56 6.00
N PHE A 153 16.82 8.31 5.11
CA PHE A 153 17.28 9.30 4.14
C PHE A 153 16.42 9.29 2.87
N GLY A 154 16.06 10.49 2.39
CA GLY A 154 15.28 10.64 1.17
C GLY A 154 15.31 12.05 0.60
N LYS A 155 14.79 12.15 -0.62
CA LYS A 155 14.58 13.39 -1.36
C LYS A 155 13.10 13.53 -1.69
N ILE A 156 12.54 14.72 -1.46
CA ILE A 156 11.24 15.09 -1.98
C ILE A 156 11.38 16.28 -2.94
N GLU A 157 10.80 16.19 -4.10
CA GLU A 157 10.61 17.27 -5.08
C GLU A 157 9.12 17.64 -5.06
N TYR A 158 8.82 18.90 -4.80
CA TYR A 158 7.46 19.41 -4.75
C TYR A 158 7.00 19.92 -6.10
N GLY A 159 5.71 19.87 -6.36
CA GLY A 159 5.11 20.36 -7.59
C GLY A 159 5.30 21.87 -7.85
N ASP A 160 5.64 22.66 -6.81
CA ASP A 160 5.98 24.08 -6.91
C ASP A 160 7.44 24.33 -7.33
N GLY A 161 8.24 23.29 -7.54
CA GLY A 161 9.66 23.33 -7.90
C GLY A 161 10.62 23.43 -6.71
N SER A 162 10.12 23.48 -5.48
CA SER A 162 10.97 23.36 -4.30
C SER A 162 11.40 21.90 -4.06
N SER A 163 12.42 21.68 -3.24
CA SER A 163 12.87 20.33 -2.90
C SER A 163 13.47 20.25 -1.51
N PHE A 164 13.42 19.06 -0.94
CA PHE A 164 14.17 18.75 0.28
C PHE A 164 14.93 17.45 0.11
N GLU A 165 16.18 17.43 0.55
CA GLU A 165 17.00 16.23 0.62
C GLU A 165 17.60 16.13 2.03
N GLY A 166 17.35 15.03 2.74
CA GLY A 166 17.78 14.87 4.11
C GLY A 166 17.08 13.74 4.83
N ASN A 167 17.07 13.82 6.16
CA ASN A 167 16.48 12.77 6.99
C ASN A 167 14.99 12.99 7.23
N PHE A 168 14.26 11.88 7.24
CA PHE A 168 12.86 11.79 7.59
C PHE A 168 12.67 10.88 8.81
N LEU A 169 11.67 11.18 9.60
CA LEU A 169 11.19 10.34 10.70
C LEU A 169 9.67 10.36 10.70
N ASN A 170 9.04 9.18 10.57
CA ASN A 170 7.59 9.04 10.53
C ASN A 170 6.90 10.02 9.56
N GLY A 171 7.43 10.16 8.35
CA GLY A 171 6.90 11.01 7.28
C GLY A 171 7.23 12.49 7.38
N MET A 172 7.96 12.92 8.41
CA MET A 172 8.33 14.33 8.63
C MET A 172 9.83 14.55 8.42
N LYS A 173 10.21 15.72 7.85
CA LYS A 173 11.60 16.16 7.82
C LYS A 173 12.10 16.26 9.27
N ASN A 174 13.18 15.51 9.59
CA ASN A 174 13.70 15.42 10.95
C ASN A 174 15.20 15.09 10.91
N GLY A 175 16.02 15.92 11.55
CA GLY A 175 17.48 15.86 11.44
C GLY A 175 17.99 16.72 10.32
N TYR A 176 19.25 16.50 9.91
CA TYR A 176 19.92 17.34 8.94
C TYR A 176 19.39 17.18 7.51
N GLY A 177 19.29 18.30 6.77
CA GLY A 177 18.91 18.31 5.37
C GLY A 177 19.11 19.65 4.68
N ILE A 178 18.84 19.65 3.39
CA ILE A 178 18.89 20.83 2.51
C ILE A 178 17.51 21.03 1.91
N TYR A 179 16.93 22.19 2.11
CA TYR A 179 15.70 22.62 1.47
C TYR A 179 16.03 23.68 0.42
N ASN A 180 15.69 23.42 -0.83
CA ASN A 180 15.80 24.40 -1.90
C ASN A 180 14.40 24.97 -2.17
N TYR A 181 14.26 26.27 -2.07
CA TYR A 181 13.03 26.98 -2.34
C TYR A 181 12.85 27.20 -3.85
N SER A 182 11.60 27.28 -4.32
CA SER A 182 11.28 27.54 -5.73
C SER A 182 11.78 28.90 -6.23
N ASN A 183 12.06 29.85 -5.32
CA ASN A 183 12.65 31.15 -5.66
C ASN A 183 14.19 31.11 -5.82
N GLY A 184 14.83 29.95 -5.68
CA GLY A 184 16.29 29.75 -5.82
C GLY A 184 17.10 29.91 -4.52
N GLU A 185 16.49 30.32 -3.43
CA GLU A 185 17.12 30.32 -2.11
C GLU A 185 17.23 28.89 -1.57
N SER A 186 18.08 28.71 -0.54
CA SER A 186 18.16 27.40 0.14
C SER A 186 18.35 27.55 1.64
N PHE A 187 17.93 26.52 2.39
CA PHE A 187 18.27 26.36 3.79
C PHE A 187 18.99 25.02 3.96
N LYS A 188 20.12 25.06 4.65
CA LYS A 188 20.94 23.92 5.01
C LYS A 188 21.10 23.86 6.52
N GLY A 189 20.57 22.84 7.18
CA GLY A 189 20.60 22.75 8.63
C GLY A 189 19.70 21.66 9.18
N ASP A 190 19.41 21.74 10.47
CA ASP A 190 18.58 20.78 11.16
C ASP A 190 17.09 21.10 11.02
N PHE A 191 16.30 20.03 10.94
CA PHE A 191 14.84 20.05 10.94
C PHE A 191 14.29 19.24 12.11
N LYS A 192 13.14 19.64 12.60
CA LYS A 192 12.34 18.88 13.57
C LYS A 192 10.87 19.02 13.22
N ASN A 193 10.20 17.89 12.98
CA ASN A 193 8.78 17.86 12.63
C ASN A 193 8.42 18.83 11.49
N ASN A 194 9.16 18.74 10.37
CA ASN A 194 9.06 19.58 9.16
C ASN A 194 9.55 21.02 9.29
N LYS A 195 9.90 21.52 10.46
CA LYS A 195 10.32 22.91 10.72
C LYS A 195 11.83 23.02 10.87
N LYS A 196 12.40 24.16 10.46
CA LYS A 196 13.81 24.50 10.73
C LYS A 196 14.00 24.51 12.25
N HIS A 197 15.05 23.84 12.73
CA HIS A 197 15.36 23.71 14.14
C HIS A 197 16.88 23.56 14.32
N GLY A 198 17.46 24.00 15.46
CA GLY A 198 18.90 23.94 15.62
C GLY A 198 19.65 24.91 14.70
N TYR A 199 20.93 24.64 14.47
CA TYR A 199 21.78 25.51 13.66
C TYR A 199 21.57 25.30 12.18
N GLY A 200 21.53 26.39 11.39
CA GLY A 200 21.40 26.31 9.95
C GLY A 200 21.82 27.57 9.23
N THR A 201 21.95 27.45 7.92
CA THR A 201 22.37 28.53 7.02
C THR A 201 21.33 28.71 5.91
N ILE A 202 20.85 29.91 5.72
CA ILE A 202 20.08 30.33 4.55
C ILE A 202 21.05 30.91 3.54
N THR A 203 20.96 30.46 2.29
CA THR A 203 21.67 31.08 1.16
C THR A 203 20.65 31.79 0.27
N TYR A 204 20.82 33.08 0.09
CA TYR A 204 19.98 33.94 -0.72
C TYR A 204 20.42 33.91 -2.20
N ASN A 205 19.56 34.38 -3.11
CA ASN A 205 19.81 34.40 -4.55
C ASN A 205 21.03 35.25 -4.97
N ASP A 206 21.36 36.26 -4.20
CA ASP A 206 22.56 37.08 -4.42
C ASP A 206 23.86 36.40 -3.96
N GLY A 207 23.74 35.24 -3.34
CA GLY A 207 24.86 34.49 -2.77
C GLY A 207 25.26 34.92 -1.35
N THR A 208 24.50 35.82 -0.74
CA THR A 208 24.64 36.15 0.70
C THR A 208 24.21 34.95 1.54
N GLU A 209 24.91 34.67 2.61
CA GLU A 209 24.59 33.62 3.58
C GLU A 209 24.17 34.25 4.91
N PHE A 210 23.14 33.70 5.52
CA PHE A 210 22.74 34.02 6.89
C PHE A 210 22.77 32.73 7.73
N SER A 211 23.53 32.71 8.81
CA SER A 211 23.65 31.54 9.68
C SER A 211 23.18 31.90 11.09
N GLY A 212 22.41 31.01 11.70
CA GLY A 212 21.90 31.20 13.05
C GLY A 212 21.23 29.96 13.62
N THR A 213 20.73 30.06 14.84
CA THR A 213 19.97 28.99 15.49
C THR A 213 18.48 29.23 15.29
N PHE A 214 17.76 28.21 14.88
CA PHE A 214 16.33 28.22 14.61
C PHE A 214 15.57 27.36 15.61
N LYS A 215 14.37 27.78 15.96
CA LYS A 215 13.41 27.01 16.74
C LYS A 215 12.04 27.14 16.09
N ASP A 216 11.54 26.03 15.56
CA ASP A 216 10.23 25.94 14.89
C ASP A 216 10.04 27.03 13.80
N ASP A 217 11.03 27.13 12.88
CA ASP A 217 11.17 28.10 11.79
C ASP A 217 11.55 29.54 12.21
N ILE A 218 11.57 29.87 13.48
CA ILE A 218 11.87 31.20 14.01
C ILE A 218 13.35 31.26 14.41
N LEU A 219 14.05 32.34 14.04
CA LEU A 219 15.40 32.61 14.50
C LEU A 219 15.40 32.83 16.02
N GLU A 220 16.25 32.09 16.74
CA GLU A 220 16.43 32.21 18.18
C GLU A 220 17.84 32.80 18.47
N GLY A 221 17.85 34.04 19.00
CA GLY A 221 19.09 34.74 19.28
C GLY A 221 19.67 35.51 18.08
N GLU A 222 21.00 35.72 18.11
CA GLU A 222 21.71 36.41 17.06
C GLU A 222 22.11 35.49 15.90
N GLY A 223 22.14 36.04 14.68
CA GLY A 223 22.67 35.38 13.50
C GLY A 223 23.80 36.16 12.86
N ARG A 224 24.49 35.55 11.91
CA ARG A 224 25.61 36.13 11.18
C ARG A 224 25.34 36.16 9.69
N TYR A 225 25.61 37.33 9.10
CA TYR A 225 25.66 37.45 7.63
C TYR A 225 27.07 37.27 7.10
N LYS A 226 27.19 36.65 5.96
CA LYS A 226 28.40 36.58 5.16
C LYS A 226 28.02 36.98 3.73
N LEU A 227 28.56 38.09 3.26
CA LEU A 227 28.34 38.59 1.91
C LEU A 227 29.09 37.73 0.88
N LYS A 228 28.60 37.69 -0.35
CA LYS A 228 29.17 36.92 -1.45
C LYS A 228 30.66 37.24 -1.74
N ASP A 229 31.06 38.48 -1.53
CA ASP A 229 32.42 38.97 -1.73
C ASP A 229 33.34 38.80 -0.49
N GLY A 230 32.88 38.08 0.53
CA GLY A 230 33.69 37.70 1.69
C GLY A 230 33.92 38.82 2.72
N LYS A 231 33.14 39.88 2.68
CA LYS A 231 33.17 40.99 3.66
C LYS A 231 32.12 40.78 4.76
#